data_5bb77ac638cb93b59f395b84041150c6
#
_entry.id   5bb77ac638cb93b59f395b84041150c6
#
_cell.length_a   1.000
_cell.length_b   1.000
_cell.length_c   1.000
_cell.angle_alpha   90.00
_cell.angle_beta   90.00
_cell.angle_gamma   90.00
#
_symmetry.space_group_name_H-M   'P 1'
#
loop_
_entity.id
_entity.type
_entity.pdbx_description
1 polymer ?
#
loop_
_entity_poly.entity_id
_entity_poly.type
_entity_poly.pdbx_seq_one_letter_code
_entity_poly.pdbx_strand_id
1 'polypeptide(L)'
;MSDPTDPTAGGRARGDEIPLHALLRLEFQPPEEGTGVAEVRMPVAPDAFGFTANLHGGAIATMVDLACALAAARATDFDPYRQSLVTADMHVRYLGRPRTDTVIARAEVVRAGSQLIVVECKVRDEEDHVIASADFSMMIVSLRRPLAPGIETEPGDPEL
;
A
#
# COMPACT_ATOMS: atom_id res chain seq x y z
N MET A 1 -18.58 -1.57 26.96
CA MET A 1 -17.33 -0.79 26.84
C MET A 1 -16.28 -1.78 26.37
N SER A 2 -16.02 -1.83 25.06
CA SER A 2 -15.09 -2.76 24.44
C SER A 2 -13.66 -2.34 24.75
N ASP A 3 -12.84 -3.30 25.15
CA ASP A 3 -11.42 -3.13 25.46
C ASP A 3 -10.67 -2.67 24.21
N PRO A 4 -9.99 -1.50 24.20
CA PRO A 4 -9.24 -1.02 23.05
C PRO A 4 -7.97 -1.83 22.76
N THR A 5 -7.67 -2.88 23.55
CA THR A 5 -6.53 -3.76 23.37
C THR A 5 -6.89 -5.15 22.86
N ASP A 6 -8.16 -5.40 22.50
CA ASP A 6 -8.58 -6.68 21.95
C ASP A 6 -8.16 -6.80 20.46
N PRO A 7 -7.16 -7.62 20.12
CA PRO A 7 -6.71 -7.80 18.75
C PRO A 7 -7.71 -8.61 17.88
N THR A 8 -8.83 -9.05 18.45
CA THR A 8 -9.83 -9.89 17.77
C THR A 8 -11.04 -9.13 17.27
N ALA A 9 -11.10 -7.79 17.45
CA ALA A 9 -12.14 -6.96 16.87
C ALA A 9 -11.87 -6.81 15.35
N GLY A 10 -12.19 -7.85 14.60
CA GLY A 10 -11.92 -7.99 13.18
C GLY A 10 -12.83 -7.15 12.31
N GLY A 11 -12.44 -5.89 12.06
CA GLY A 11 -12.91 -5.13 10.91
C GLY A 11 -11.76 -5.00 9.91
N ARG A 12 -12.06 -4.93 8.60
CA ARG A 12 -11.06 -4.50 7.62
C ARG A 12 -10.58 -3.12 8.05
N ALA A 13 -9.38 -3.05 8.63
CA ALA A 13 -8.78 -1.79 9.04
C ALA A 13 -8.78 -0.84 7.84
N ARG A 14 -9.30 0.37 8.01
CA ARG A 14 -9.06 1.45 7.03
C ARG A 14 -7.55 1.63 6.94
N GLY A 15 -7.04 2.06 5.79
CA GLY A 15 -5.60 2.19 5.59
C GLY A 15 -4.87 3.03 6.65
N ASP A 16 -5.58 3.97 7.28
CA ASP A 16 -5.16 4.80 8.41
C ASP A 16 -5.20 4.07 9.78
N GLU A 17 -5.91 2.94 9.88
CA GLU A 17 -6.03 2.12 11.08
C GLU A 17 -4.96 1.02 11.18
N ILE A 18 -4.19 0.78 10.10
CA ILE A 18 -3.08 -0.18 10.11
C ILE A 18 -1.93 0.42 10.92
N PRO A 19 -1.48 -0.24 12.02
CA PRO A 19 -0.48 0.34 12.92
C PRO A 19 0.83 0.74 12.23
N LEU A 20 1.28 -0.03 11.25
CA LEU A 20 2.48 0.28 10.46
C LEU A 20 2.30 1.56 9.63
N HIS A 21 1.13 1.75 9.03
CA HIS A 21 0.82 2.97 8.26
C HIS A 21 0.74 4.20 9.16
N ALA A 22 0.14 4.05 10.33
CA ALA A 22 0.07 5.12 11.34
C ALA A 22 1.46 5.46 11.88
N LEU A 23 2.30 4.47 12.18
CA LEU A 23 3.69 4.67 12.63
C LEU A 23 4.49 5.47 11.59
N LEU A 24 4.36 5.13 10.33
CA LEU A 24 5.05 5.81 9.22
C LEU A 24 4.36 7.12 8.82
N ARG A 25 3.21 7.45 9.41
CA ARG A 25 2.40 8.63 9.10
C ARG A 25 2.11 8.75 7.60
N LEU A 26 1.68 7.63 6.99
CA LEU A 26 1.38 7.59 5.57
C LEU A 26 0.09 8.37 5.29
N GLU A 27 0.16 9.31 4.36
CA GLU A 27 -0.98 10.11 3.90
C GLU A 27 -1.37 9.69 2.49
N PHE A 28 -2.67 9.43 2.31
CA PHE A 28 -3.23 9.01 1.03
C PHE A 28 -3.85 10.20 0.31
N GLN A 29 -3.52 10.38 -0.95
CA GLN A 29 -4.25 11.32 -1.79
C GLN A 29 -5.66 10.78 -2.11
N PRO A 30 -6.69 11.65 -2.13
CA PRO A 30 -8.03 11.26 -2.53
C PRO A 30 -8.01 10.51 -3.88
N PRO A 31 -8.86 9.49 -4.06
CA PRO A 31 -8.90 8.74 -5.29
C PRO A 31 -9.37 9.59 -6.47
N GLU A 32 -8.61 9.57 -7.54
CA GLU A 32 -9.15 9.86 -8.88
C GLU A 32 -9.61 8.51 -9.45
N GLU A 33 -10.91 8.26 -9.37
CA GLU A 33 -11.50 7.00 -9.83
C GLU A 33 -11.18 6.74 -11.31
N GLY A 34 -10.86 5.48 -11.64
CA GLY A 34 -10.63 5.04 -13.02
C GLY A 34 -9.29 5.42 -13.63
N THR A 35 -8.40 6.10 -12.90
CA THR A 35 -7.12 6.56 -13.46
C THR A 35 -5.99 5.52 -13.38
N GLY A 36 -6.08 4.51 -12.51
CA GLY A 36 -4.97 3.59 -12.24
C GLY A 36 -3.72 4.27 -11.67
N VAL A 37 -3.89 5.45 -11.09
CA VAL A 37 -2.82 6.25 -10.47
C VAL A 37 -3.10 6.41 -8.98
N ALA A 38 -2.07 6.34 -8.16
CA ALA A 38 -2.15 6.63 -6.73
C ALA A 38 -0.89 7.32 -6.22
N GLU A 39 -1.07 8.17 -5.21
CA GLU A 39 0.03 8.79 -4.50
C GLU A 39 -0.10 8.54 -3.00
N VAL A 40 1.04 8.24 -2.38
CA VAL A 40 1.19 8.11 -0.92
C VAL A 40 2.33 9.02 -0.50
N ARG A 41 2.12 9.81 0.55
CA ARG A 41 3.12 10.69 1.14
C ARG A 41 3.61 10.11 2.47
N MET A 42 4.88 10.33 2.77
CA MET A 42 5.50 9.95 4.03
C MET A 42 6.45 11.05 4.49
N PRO A 43 6.37 11.52 5.75
CA PRO A 43 7.35 12.45 6.29
C PRO A 43 8.70 11.78 6.49
N VAL A 44 9.76 12.52 6.26
CA VAL A 44 11.15 12.12 6.56
C VAL A 44 11.39 12.37 8.06
N ALA A 45 11.06 11.38 8.87
CA ALA A 45 11.03 11.52 10.33
C ALA A 45 11.72 10.33 11.03
N PRO A 46 12.15 10.49 12.30
CA PRO A 46 12.89 9.47 13.04
C PRO A 46 12.22 8.10 13.10
N ASP A 47 10.87 8.05 13.14
CA ASP A 47 10.10 6.80 13.16
C ASP A 47 10.29 5.94 11.89
N ALA A 48 10.67 6.59 10.78
CA ALA A 48 10.94 5.94 9.50
C ALA A 48 12.45 5.75 9.22
N PHE A 49 13.35 6.08 10.16
CA PHE A 49 14.78 6.02 9.93
C PHE A 49 15.37 4.62 10.17
N GLY A 50 16.42 4.31 9.41
CA GLY A 50 17.30 3.20 9.64
C GLY A 50 18.56 3.59 10.44
N PHE A 51 19.57 2.72 10.45
CA PHE A 51 20.82 2.92 11.19
C PHE A 51 21.58 4.22 10.85
N THR A 52 21.39 4.73 9.65
CA THR A 52 22.17 5.88 9.12
C THR A 52 21.44 7.22 9.24
N ALA A 53 20.43 7.33 10.08
CA ALA A 53 19.56 8.50 10.19
C ALA A 53 18.96 8.95 8.82
N ASN A 54 18.70 8.00 7.95
CA ASN A 54 17.98 8.16 6.68
C ASN A 54 16.79 7.23 6.66
N LEU A 55 15.88 7.44 5.72
CA LEU A 55 14.74 6.55 5.54
C LEU A 55 15.19 5.09 5.45
N HIS A 56 14.57 4.26 6.28
CA HIS A 56 14.74 2.82 6.25
C HIS A 56 14.19 2.27 4.93
N GLY A 57 14.92 1.35 4.28
CA GLY A 57 14.45 0.72 3.05
C GLY A 57 13.08 0.06 3.18
N GLY A 58 12.80 -0.56 4.35
CA GLY A 58 11.49 -1.12 4.66
C GLY A 58 10.36 -0.07 4.72
N ALA A 59 10.63 1.14 5.23
CA ALA A 59 9.64 2.21 5.22
C ALA A 59 9.31 2.66 3.78
N ILE A 60 10.34 2.78 2.93
CA ILE A 60 10.17 3.07 1.50
C ILE A 60 9.39 1.92 0.81
N ALA A 61 9.73 0.66 1.10
CA ALA A 61 9.04 -0.50 0.52
C ALA A 61 7.56 -0.53 0.94
N THR A 62 7.24 -0.21 2.20
CA THR A 62 5.86 -0.16 2.69
C THR A 62 5.04 0.90 1.95
N MET A 63 5.58 2.11 1.75
CA MET A 63 4.85 3.14 1.01
C MET A 63 4.68 2.80 -0.48
N VAL A 64 5.66 2.11 -1.09
CA VAL A 64 5.59 1.61 -2.47
C VAL A 64 4.49 0.56 -2.60
N ASP A 65 4.50 -0.47 -1.74
CA ASP A 65 3.49 -1.53 -1.72
C ASP A 65 2.08 -0.92 -1.64
N LEU A 66 1.89 0.00 -0.72
CA LEU A 66 0.60 0.67 -0.54
C LEU A 66 0.18 1.53 -1.73
N ALA A 67 1.08 2.33 -2.30
CA ALA A 67 0.78 3.15 -3.47
C ALA A 67 0.40 2.27 -4.68
N CYS A 68 1.13 1.17 -4.90
CA CYS A 68 0.85 0.23 -5.98
C CYS A 68 -0.48 -0.52 -5.78
N ALA A 69 -0.78 -0.93 -4.54
CA ALA A 69 -2.05 -1.58 -4.21
C ALA A 69 -3.25 -0.64 -4.45
N LEU A 70 -3.12 0.63 -4.06
CA LEU A 70 -4.15 1.64 -4.31
C LEU A 70 -4.34 1.92 -5.81
N ALA A 71 -3.25 2.03 -6.58
CA ALA A 71 -3.32 2.23 -8.03
C ALA A 71 -4.00 1.03 -8.72
N ALA A 72 -3.62 -0.20 -8.34
CA ALA A 72 -4.22 -1.43 -8.85
C ALA A 72 -5.71 -1.53 -8.53
N ALA A 73 -6.11 -1.19 -7.29
CA ALA A 73 -7.52 -1.19 -6.88
C ALA A 73 -8.36 -0.20 -7.68
N ARG A 74 -7.79 0.95 -8.06
CA ARG A 74 -8.48 1.97 -8.87
C ARG A 74 -8.63 1.61 -10.34
N ALA A 75 -7.74 0.78 -10.85
CA ALA A 75 -7.72 0.37 -12.26
C ALA A 75 -8.55 -0.88 -12.56
N THR A 76 -9.19 -1.48 -11.56
CA THR A 76 -9.88 -2.76 -11.70
C THR A 76 -11.24 -2.76 -11.01
N ASP A 77 -12.21 -3.44 -11.64
CA ASP A 77 -13.55 -3.67 -11.08
C ASP A 77 -13.56 -4.97 -10.25
N PHE A 78 -12.55 -5.20 -9.38
CA PHE A 78 -12.58 -6.39 -8.56
C PHE A 78 -13.67 -6.33 -7.48
N ASP A 79 -14.31 -7.45 -7.23
CA ASP A 79 -15.34 -7.57 -6.20
C ASP A 79 -14.69 -7.87 -4.83
N PRO A 80 -14.62 -6.90 -3.90
CA PRO A 80 -13.96 -7.10 -2.60
C PRO A 80 -14.65 -8.14 -1.69
N TYR A 81 -15.87 -8.57 -2.02
CA TYR A 81 -16.58 -9.62 -1.29
C TYR A 81 -16.27 -11.03 -1.81
N ARG A 82 -15.74 -11.15 -3.01
CA ARG A 82 -15.44 -12.42 -3.68
C ARG A 82 -13.99 -12.59 -4.07
N GLN A 83 -13.24 -11.49 -4.05
CA GLN A 83 -11.88 -11.43 -4.54
C GLN A 83 -11.01 -10.65 -3.56
N SER A 84 -9.71 -10.89 -3.63
CA SER A 84 -8.70 -10.09 -2.95
C SER A 84 -7.60 -9.70 -3.92
N LEU A 85 -7.01 -8.53 -3.71
CA LEU A 85 -5.77 -8.13 -4.35
C LEU A 85 -4.62 -8.55 -3.46
N VAL A 86 -3.69 -9.34 -4.01
CA VAL A 86 -2.51 -9.80 -3.29
C VAL A 86 -1.24 -9.42 -4.04
N THR A 87 -0.24 -8.96 -3.33
CA THR A 87 1.08 -8.65 -3.89
C THR A 87 1.73 -9.95 -4.33
N ALA A 88 2.07 -10.08 -5.60
CA ALA A 88 2.72 -11.25 -6.16
C ALA A 88 4.23 -11.06 -6.24
N ASP A 89 4.70 -9.87 -6.60
CA ASP A 89 6.10 -9.52 -6.70
C ASP A 89 6.30 -8.02 -6.49
N MET A 90 7.42 -7.67 -5.86
CA MET A 90 7.85 -6.29 -5.70
C MET A 90 9.37 -6.20 -5.81
N HIS A 91 9.85 -5.44 -6.77
CA HIS A 91 11.26 -5.14 -6.94
C HIS A 91 11.53 -3.65 -6.75
N VAL A 92 12.23 -3.29 -5.68
CA VAL A 92 12.56 -1.90 -5.34
C VAL A 92 14.04 -1.64 -5.54
N ARG A 93 14.36 -0.58 -6.25
CA ARG A 93 15.72 -0.03 -6.40
C ARG A 93 15.82 1.23 -5.57
N TYR A 94 16.69 1.23 -4.59
CA TYR A 94 16.99 2.39 -3.75
C TYR A 94 18.10 3.21 -4.40
N LEU A 95 17.80 4.44 -4.78
CA LEU A 95 18.63 5.24 -5.68
C LEU A 95 19.22 6.49 -5.02
N GLY A 96 18.59 6.98 -3.95
CA GLY A 96 19.00 8.22 -3.34
C GLY A 96 18.48 8.43 -1.92
N ARG A 97 18.82 9.58 -1.39
CA ARG A 97 18.36 10.08 -0.09
C ARG A 97 17.48 11.30 -0.31
N PRO A 98 16.40 11.48 0.45
CA PRO A 98 15.59 12.69 0.36
C PRO A 98 16.41 13.93 0.76
N ARG A 99 16.09 15.03 0.11
CA ARG A 99 16.67 16.38 0.36
C ARG A 99 15.66 17.28 1.06
N THR A 100 14.38 16.88 1.06
CA THR A 100 13.27 17.58 1.71
C THR A 100 12.66 16.74 2.81
N ASP A 101 11.72 17.29 3.55
CA ASP A 101 11.11 16.66 4.73
C ASP A 101 9.95 15.72 4.39
N THR A 102 9.65 15.52 3.12
CA THR A 102 8.58 14.65 2.63
C THR A 102 9.02 13.88 1.40
N VAL A 103 8.62 12.62 1.32
CA VAL A 103 8.74 11.80 0.12
C VAL A 103 7.36 11.37 -0.38
N ILE A 104 7.22 11.21 -1.69
CA ILE A 104 5.99 10.90 -2.39
C ILE A 104 6.22 9.67 -3.26
N ALA A 105 5.50 8.59 -2.99
CA ALA A 105 5.40 7.45 -3.88
C ALA A 105 4.22 7.65 -4.83
N ARG A 106 4.52 7.79 -6.12
CA ARG A 106 3.53 7.83 -7.19
C ARG A 106 3.57 6.52 -7.95
N ALA A 107 2.47 5.80 -7.92
CA ALA A 107 2.25 4.55 -8.62
C ALA A 107 1.32 4.75 -9.81
N GLU A 108 1.61 4.06 -10.91
CA GLU A 108 0.82 4.07 -12.14
C GLU A 108 0.70 2.66 -12.70
N VAL A 109 -0.53 2.25 -13.02
CA VAL A 109 -0.80 0.94 -13.62
C VAL A 109 -0.34 0.94 -15.06
N VAL A 110 0.64 0.08 -15.37
CA VAL A 110 1.14 -0.16 -16.73
C VAL A 110 0.18 -1.05 -17.51
N ARG A 111 -0.38 -2.06 -16.82
CA ARG A 111 -1.35 -3.01 -17.40
C ARG A 111 -2.24 -3.61 -16.33
N ALA A 112 -3.53 -3.55 -16.54
CA ALA A 112 -4.53 -4.28 -15.77
C ALA A 112 -5.04 -5.46 -16.61
N GLY A 113 -4.70 -6.69 -16.20
CA GLY A 113 -5.24 -7.94 -16.75
C GLY A 113 -6.33 -8.50 -15.85
N SER A 114 -6.98 -9.59 -16.29
CA SER A 114 -8.03 -10.25 -15.50
C SER A 114 -7.52 -10.94 -14.23
N GLN A 115 -6.24 -11.26 -14.16
CA GLN A 115 -5.62 -11.95 -13.03
C GLN A 115 -4.36 -11.25 -12.52
N LEU A 116 -3.62 -10.57 -13.40
CA LEU A 116 -2.36 -9.91 -13.09
C LEU A 116 -2.43 -8.43 -13.44
N ILE A 117 -2.03 -7.59 -12.51
CA ILE A 117 -1.91 -6.15 -12.67
C ILE A 117 -0.43 -5.80 -12.51
N VAL A 118 0.11 -5.06 -13.46
CA VAL A 118 1.51 -4.58 -13.45
C VAL A 118 1.49 -3.09 -13.18
N VAL A 119 2.29 -2.66 -12.20
CA VAL A 119 2.36 -1.28 -11.74
C VAL A 119 3.82 -0.83 -11.69
N GLU A 120 4.09 0.39 -12.12
CA GLU A 120 5.35 1.08 -11.87
C GLU A 120 5.17 2.10 -10.75
N CYS A 121 6.19 2.27 -9.91
CA CYS A 121 6.20 3.27 -8.86
C CYS A 121 7.52 4.03 -8.82
N LYS A 122 7.43 5.34 -8.61
CA LYS A 122 8.59 6.19 -8.32
C LYS A 122 8.38 6.91 -7.01
N VAL A 123 9.41 6.86 -6.15
CA VAL A 123 9.47 7.65 -4.93
C VAL A 123 10.37 8.85 -5.18
N ARG A 124 9.83 10.04 -4.94
CA ARG A 124 10.53 11.32 -5.11
C ARG A 124 10.36 12.17 -3.87
N ASP A 125 11.26 13.10 -3.67
CA ASP A 125 11.07 14.18 -2.71
C ASP A 125 10.34 15.38 -3.37
N GLU A 126 10.08 16.43 -2.61
CA GLU A 126 9.35 17.62 -3.08
C GLU A 126 10.14 18.45 -4.10
N GLU A 127 11.46 18.24 -4.25
CA GLU A 127 12.32 18.81 -5.28
C GLU A 127 12.44 17.90 -6.53
N ASP A 128 11.57 16.87 -6.65
CA ASP A 128 11.56 15.90 -7.75
C ASP A 128 12.81 15.00 -7.83
N HIS A 129 13.62 14.95 -6.75
CA HIS A 129 14.76 14.06 -6.68
C HIS A 129 14.30 12.62 -6.45
N VAL A 130 14.80 11.70 -7.30
CA VAL A 130 14.39 10.29 -7.26
C VAL A 130 15.08 9.56 -6.09
N ILE A 131 14.28 9.01 -5.19
CA ILE A 131 14.69 8.25 -4.00
C ILE A 131 14.67 6.75 -4.26
N ALA A 132 13.63 6.28 -4.95
CA ALA A 132 13.48 4.88 -5.34
C ALA A 132 12.65 4.74 -6.61
N SER A 133 12.82 3.58 -7.27
CA SER A 133 11.99 3.14 -8.41
C SER A 133 11.60 1.69 -8.16
N ALA A 134 10.38 1.31 -8.48
CA ALA A 134 9.89 -0.04 -8.29
C ALA A 134 9.07 -0.54 -9.47
N ASP A 135 9.22 -1.84 -9.72
CA ASP A 135 8.34 -2.67 -10.53
C ASP A 135 7.52 -3.53 -9.59
N PHE A 136 6.22 -3.63 -9.80
CA PHE A 136 5.29 -4.26 -8.89
C PHE A 136 4.23 -5.07 -9.65
N SER A 137 3.89 -6.22 -9.12
CA SER A 137 2.83 -7.06 -9.66
C SER A 137 1.83 -7.46 -8.59
N MET A 138 0.56 -7.38 -8.92
CA MET A 138 -0.55 -7.77 -8.08
C MET A 138 -1.43 -8.80 -8.75
N MET A 139 -1.93 -9.76 -8.00
CA MET A 139 -2.87 -10.76 -8.49
C MET A 139 -4.27 -10.52 -7.91
N ILE A 140 -5.28 -10.71 -8.77
CA ILE A 140 -6.67 -10.83 -8.34
C ILE A 140 -6.91 -12.30 -8.05
N VAL A 141 -7.18 -12.63 -6.78
CA VAL A 141 -7.44 -14.00 -6.34
C VAL A 141 -8.88 -14.13 -5.85
N SER A 142 -9.54 -15.26 -6.20
CA SER A 142 -10.88 -15.54 -5.68
C SER A 142 -10.79 -15.97 -4.22
N LEU A 143 -11.62 -15.41 -3.37
CA LEU A 143 -11.77 -15.87 -1.99
C LEU A 143 -12.41 -17.26 -2.00
N ARG A 144 -11.88 -18.18 -1.20
CA ARG A 144 -12.45 -19.53 -1.05
C ARG A 144 -13.87 -19.48 -0.52
N ARG A 145 -14.15 -18.51 0.34
CA ARG A 145 -15.48 -18.19 0.87
C ARG A 145 -15.79 -16.73 0.61
N PRO A 146 -16.87 -16.41 -0.12
CA PRO A 146 -17.29 -15.02 -0.32
C PRO A 146 -17.61 -14.35 1.02
N LEU A 147 -17.17 -13.12 1.18
CA LEU A 147 -17.54 -12.29 2.33
C LEU A 147 -18.96 -11.77 2.11
N ALA A 148 -19.88 -12.05 3.03
CA ALA A 148 -21.16 -11.39 3.00
C ALA A 148 -21.01 -9.91 3.41
N PRO A 149 -21.79 -8.99 2.80
CA PRO A 149 -21.79 -7.60 3.22
C PRO A 149 -22.06 -7.49 4.72
N GLY A 150 -21.12 -6.90 5.48
CA GLY A 150 -21.24 -6.73 6.94
C GLY A 150 -20.75 -7.90 7.80
N ILE A 151 -20.17 -8.96 7.21
CA ILE A 151 -19.45 -9.98 8.00
C ILE A 151 -17.98 -9.55 8.09
N GLU A 152 -17.56 -9.26 9.29
CA GLU A 152 -16.15 -9.10 9.68
C GLU A 152 -15.51 -10.49 9.69
N THR A 153 -14.35 -10.65 9.01
CA THR A 153 -13.59 -11.89 9.08
C THR A 153 -12.64 -11.82 10.25
N GLU A 154 -12.68 -12.82 11.11
CA GLU A 154 -11.74 -12.91 12.23
C GLU A 154 -10.31 -13.13 11.74
N PRO A 155 -9.30 -12.44 12.32
CA PRO A 155 -7.90 -12.71 12.04
C PRO A 155 -7.56 -14.15 12.45
N GLY A 156 -7.06 -14.94 11.50
CA GLY A 156 -6.67 -16.32 11.77
C GLY A 156 -7.63 -17.39 11.24
N ASP A 157 -8.63 -17.02 10.44
CA ASP A 157 -9.42 -18.01 9.70
C ASP A 157 -8.49 -18.76 8.72
N PRO A 158 -8.26 -20.07 8.90
CA PRO A 158 -7.33 -20.84 8.08
C PRO A 158 -7.80 -21.06 6.64
N GLU A 159 -8.95 -20.53 6.28
CA GLU A 159 -9.55 -20.66 4.94
C GLU A 159 -9.43 -19.38 4.08
N LEU A 160 -8.68 -18.37 4.55
CA LEU A 160 -8.33 -17.17 3.77
C LEU A 160 -7.03 -17.36 2.98
#